data_b08acc0af73b81a00df770336a452495
#
_entry.id   b08acc0af73b81a00df770336a452495
#
_cell.length_a   1.000
_cell.length_b   1.000
_cell.length_c   1.000
_cell.angle_alpha   90.00
_cell.angle_beta   90.00
_cell.angle_gamma   90.00
#
_symmetry.space_group_name_H-M   'P 1'
#
loop_
_entity.id
_entity.type
_entity.pdbx_description
1 polymer ?
#
loop_
_entity_poly.entity_id
_entity_poly.type
_entity_poly.pdbx_seq_one_letter_code
_entity_poly.pdbx_strand_id
1 'polypeptide(L)'
;MKALQTQLDRDQAFVVALQSQINALTTQYTNQGDPVQQATLATNRQKAIADLNRTTKQIEDDKKAITNLQEEARKAGVPSGWLR
;
A
#
# COMPACT_ATOMS: atom_id res chain seq x y z
N MET A 1 17.29 -5.72 6.37
CA MET A 1 16.86 -5.90 4.98
C MET A 1 15.65 -6.84 4.84
N LYS A 2 15.70 -8.02 5.43
CA LYS A 2 14.59 -8.97 5.37
C LYS A 2 13.27 -8.40 5.94
N ALA A 3 13.34 -7.68 7.06
CA ALA A 3 12.17 -7.06 7.69
C ALA A 3 11.54 -6.00 6.78
N LEU A 4 12.35 -5.20 6.09
CA LEU A 4 11.86 -4.20 5.14
C LEU A 4 11.20 -4.86 3.93
N GLN A 5 11.76 -5.96 3.44
CA GLN A 5 11.18 -6.68 2.31
C GLN A 5 9.83 -7.30 2.70
N THR A 6 9.72 -7.86 3.89
CA THR A 6 8.47 -8.42 4.41
C THR A 6 7.40 -7.33 4.55
N GLN A 7 7.79 -6.16 5.06
CA GLN A 7 6.87 -5.02 5.18
C GLN A 7 6.40 -4.54 3.81
N LEU A 8 7.32 -4.45 2.85
CA LEU A 8 6.99 -4.07 1.48
C LEU A 8 5.98 -5.04 0.87
N ASP A 9 6.20 -6.34 1.03
CA ASP A 9 5.30 -7.36 0.51
C ASP A 9 3.90 -7.25 1.11
N ARG A 10 3.81 -7.00 2.42
CA ARG A 10 2.53 -6.76 3.10
C ARG A 10 1.82 -5.52 2.57
N ASP A 11 2.56 -4.43 2.41
CA ASP A 11 1.99 -3.17 1.94
C ASP A 11 1.48 -3.30 0.51
N GLN A 12 2.20 -4.01 -0.36
CA GLN A 12 1.77 -4.28 -1.73
C GLN A 12 0.50 -5.13 -1.77
N ALA A 13 0.40 -6.15 -0.92
CA ALA A 13 -0.79 -6.97 -0.81
C ALA A 13 -1.98 -6.14 -0.29
N PHE A 14 -1.74 -5.25 0.67
CA PHE A 14 -2.76 -4.37 1.22
C PHE A 14 -3.29 -3.39 0.16
N VAL A 15 -2.41 -2.85 -0.69
CA VAL A 15 -2.82 -1.97 -1.81
C VAL A 15 -3.75 -2.71 -2.76
N VAL A 16 -3.44 -3.94 -3.12
CA VAL A 16 -4.31 -4.75 -4.00
C VAL A 16 -5.68 -4.95 -3.36
N ALA A 17 -5.71 -5.28 -2.06
CA ALA A 17 -6.97 -5.45 -1.33
C ALA A 17 -7.79 -4.16 -1.27
N LEU A 18 -7.12 -3.01 -1.03
CA LEU A 18 -7.79 -1.71 -1.01
C LEU A 18 -8.35 -1.32 -2.37
N GLN A 19 -7.62 -1.57 -3.45
CA GLN A 19 -8.10 -1.30 -4.80
C GLN A 19 -9.35 -2.12 -5.12
N SER A 20 -9.34 -3.39 -4.74
CA SER A 20 -10.51 -4.27 -4.90
C SER A 20 -11.71 -3.77 -4.09
N GLN A 21 -11.47 -3.33 -2.85
CA GLN A 21 -12.49 -2.77 -1.98
C GLN A 21 -13.08 -1.47 -2.56
N ILE A 22 -12.23 -0.58 -3.07
CA ILE A 22 -12.67 0.67 -3.69
C ILE A 22 -13.54 0.39 -4.91
N ASN A 23 -13.15 -0.57 -5.75
CA ASN A 23 -13.95 -0.96 -6.92
C ASN A 23 -15.31 -1.51 -6.52
N ALA A 24 -15.36 -2.35 -5.49
CA ALA A 24 -16.61 -2.90 -4.97
C ALA A 24 -17.52 -1.80 -4.40
N LEU A 25 -16.95 -0.86 -3.64
CA LEU A 25 -17.70 0.26 -3.06
C LEU A 25 -18.23 1.20 -4.15
N THR A 26 -17.45 1.43 -5.20
CA THR A 26 -17.88 2.25 -6.34
C THR A 26 -19.06 1.60 -7.06
N THR A 27 -18.99 0.29 -7.28
CA THR A 27 -20.09 -0.46 -7.90
C THR A 27 -21.36 -0.41 -7.03
N GLN A 28 -21.21 -0.61 -5.73
CA GLN A 28 -22.33 -0.54 -4.79
C GLN A 28 -22.94 0.86 -4.75
N TYR A 29 -22.12 1.89 -4.75
CA TYR A 29 -22.57 3.27 -4.79
C TYR A 29 -23.41 3.54 -6.05
N THR A 30 -22.92 3.10 -7.21
CA THR A 30 -23.59 3.30 -8.49
C THR A 30 -24.97 2.60 -8.54
N ASN A 31 -25.07 1.42 -7.91
CA ASN A 31 -26.27 0.60 -7.94
C ASN A 31 -27.26 0.90 -6.79
N GLN A 32 -26.83 1.69 -5.80
CA GLN A 32 -27.64 1.97 -4.62
C GLN A 32 -28.62 3.09 -4.89
N GLY A 33 -29.92 2.84 -4.65
CA GLY A 33 -30.97 3.84 -4.80
C GLY A 33 -31.29 4.63 -3.55
N ASP A 34 -30.82 4.20 -2.37
CA ASP A 34 -31.10 4.86 -1.10
C ASP A 34 -30.03 5.94 -0.83
N PRO A 35 -30.42 7.25 -0.72
CA PRO A 35 -29.46 8.34 -0.50
C PRO A 35 -28.64 8.18 0.78
N VAL A 36 -29.22 7.64 1.85
CA VAL A 36 -28.52 7.45 3.13
C VAL A 36 -27.42 6.40 2.96
N GLN A 37 -27.73 5.29 2.30
CA GLN A 37 -26.75 4.24 2.04
C GLN A 37 -25.70 4.69 1.03
N GLN A 38 -26.07 5.49 0.04
CA GLN A 38 -25.11 6.09 -0.88
C GLN A 38 -24.11 6.97 -0.14
N ALA A 39 -24.55 7.78 0.82
CA ALA A 39 -23.67 8.62 1.62
C ALA A 39 -22.70 7.77 2.45
N THR A 40 -23.16 6.68 3.04
CA THR A 40 -22.32 5.76 3.81
C THR A 40 -21.27 5.11 2.91
N LEU A 41 -21.67 4.63 1.72
CA LEU A 41 -20.75 4.03 0.77
C LEU A 41 -19.71 5.03 0.27
N ALA A 42 -20.12 6.28 0.02
CA ALA A 42 -19.19 7.34 -0.38
C ALA A 42 -18.16 7.63 0.72
N THR A 43 -18.58 7.67 1.98
CA THR A 43 -17.69 7.87 3.12
C THR A 43 -16.69 6.71 3.23
N ASN A 44 -17.17 5.47 3.12
CA ASN A 44 -16.32 4.29 3.19
C ASN A 44 -15.31 4.25 2.04
N ARG A 45 -15.75 4.64 0.85
CA ARG A 45 -14.87 4.74 -0.32
C ARG A 45 -13.78 5.78 -0.10
N GLN A 46 -14.10 6.94 0.45
CA GLN A 46 -13.12 7.99 0.76
C GLN A 46 -12.08 7.51 1.76
N LYS A 47 -12.49 6.80 2.81
CA LYS A 47 -11.56 6.20 3.77
C LYS A 47 -10.62 5.20 3.11
N ALA A 48 -11.16 4.35 2.23
CA ALA A 48 -10.34 3.36 1.52
C ALA A 48 -9.34 4.03 0.58
N ILE A 49 -9.73 5.11 -0.10
CA ILE A 49 -8.83 5.90 -0.96
C ILE A 49 -7.73 6.55 -0.13
N ALA A 50 -8.05 7.12 1.04
CA ALA A 50 -7.05 7.71 1.92
C ALA A 50 -6.05 6.66 2.40
N ASP A 51 -6.52 5.47 2.78
CA ASP A 51 -5.67 4.36 3.18
C ASP A 51 -4.78 3.89 2.02
N LEU A 52 -5.32 3.84 0.82
CA LEU A 52 -4.55 3.48 -0.38
C LEU A 52 -3.42 4.48 -0.61
N ASN A 53 -3.71 5.77 -0.54
CA ASN A 53 -2.71 6.82 -0.75
C ASN A 53 -1.60 6.75 0.30
N ARG A 54 -1.96 6.54 1.56
CA ARG A 54 -1.00 6.41 2.65
C ARG A 54 -0.12 5.18 2.47
N THR A 55 -0.72 4.05 2.13
CA THR A 55 0.02 2.80 1.94
C THR A 55 0.91 2.86 0.72
N THR A 56 0.48 3.49 -0.37
CA THR A 56 1.30 3.71 -1.56
C THR A 56 2.53 4.53 -1.23
N LYS A 57 2.38 5.58 -0.42
CA LYS A 57 3.52 6.38 0.03
C LYS A 57 4.46 5.56 0.91
N GLN A 58 3.92 4.73 1.79
CA GLN A 58 4.73 3.85 2.64
C GLN A 58 5.55 2.86 1.81
N ILE A 59 4.98 2.33 0.74
CA ILE A 59 5.69 1.46 -0.20
C ILE A 59 6.86 2.19 -0.85
N GLU A 60 6.66 3.43 -1.27
CA GLU A 60 7.75 4.24 -1.85
C GLU A 60 8.87 4.46 -0.85
N ASP A 61 8.51 4.79 0.40
CA ASP A 61 9.49 5.00 1.48
C ASP A 61 10.26 3.71 1.78
N ASP A 62 9.56 2.57 1.82
CA ASP A 62 10.18 1.25 2.04
C ASP A 62 11.17 0.90 0.92
N LYS A 63 10.80 1.17 -0.33
CA LYS A 63 11.69 0.93 -1.48
C LYS A 63 12.94 1.79 -1.40
N LYS A 64 12.80 3.05 -1.02
CA LYS A 64 13.93 3.97 -0.84
C LYS A 64 14.84 3.48 0.28
N ALA A 65 14.27 3.04 1.40
CA ALA A 65 15.04 2.53 2.53
C ALA A 65 15.86 1.29 2.13
N ILE A 66 15.24 0.37 1.37
CA ILE A 66 15.92 -0.82 0.87
C ILE A 66 17.08 -0.43 -0.06
N THR A 67 16.85 0.48 -0.99
CA THR A 67 17.87 0.96 -1.93
C THR A 67 19.02 1.62 -1.18
N ASN A 68 18.72 2.45 -0.17
CA ASN A 68 19.74 3.13 0.62
C ASN A 68 20.60 2.14 1.41
N LEU A 69 19.98 1.11 2.01
CA LEU A 69 20.72 0.07 2.72
C LEU A 69 21.64 -0.72 1.78
N GLN A 70 21.17 -1.03 0.58
CA GLN A 70 21.98 -1.71 -0.43
C GLN A 70 23.17 -0.87 -0.85
N GLU A 71 22.98 0.44 -1.04
CA GLU A 71 24.06 1.38 -1.38
C GLU A 71 25.09 1.48 -0.26
N GLU A 72 24.63 1.63 0.99
CA GLU A 72 25.53 1.69 2.15
C GLU A 72 26.35 0.42 2.30
N ALA A 73 25.71 -0.74 2.13
CA ALA A 73 26.39 -2.03 2.21
C ALA A 73 27.42 -2.18 1.09
N ARG A 74 27.10 -1.74 -0.13
CA ARG A 74 28.02 -1.76 -1.25
C ARG A 74 29.25 -0.89 -0.97
N LYS A 75 29.04 0.33 -0.45
CA LYS A 75 30.14 1.24 -0.10
C LYS A 75 31.00 0.70 1.03
N ALA A 76 30.41 -0.01 1.96
CA ALA A 76 31.12 -0.64 3.08
C ALA A 76 31.82 -1.94 2.69
N GLY A 77 31.63 -2.42 1.45
CA GLY A 77 32.22 -3.68 0.99
C GLY A 77 31.51 -4.93 1.47
N VAL A 78 30.29 -4.81 1.97
CA VAL A 78 29.51 -5.97 2.42
C VAL A 78 28.98 -6.74 1.20
N PRO A 79 29.17 -8.07 1.14
CA PRO A 79 28.63 -8.87 0.05
C PRO A 79 27.10 -8.77 0.00
N SER A 80 26.53 -8.68 -1.20
CA SER A 80 25.09 -8.51 -1.37
C SER A 80 24.29 -9.69 -0.81
N GLY A 81 24.88 -10.87 -0.69
CA GLY A 81 24.23 -12.02 -0.07
C GLY A 81 23.86 -11.82 1.41
N TRP A 82 24.51 -10.90 2.11
CA TRP A 82 24.22 -10.57 3.50
C TRP A 82 22.93 -9.76 3.66
N LEU A 83 22.42 -9.22 2.57
CA LEU A 83 21.21 -8.38 2.57
C LEU A 83 19.93 -9.16 2.26
N ARG A 84 20.05 -10.45 2.06
CA ARG A 84 18.89 -11.31 1.74
C ARG A 84 18.15 -11.81 2.96
#